data_bd01fc02db2422139d7375af7f4c558b
#
_entry.id   bd01fc02db2422139d7375af7f4c558b
#
_cell.length_a   1.000
_cell.length_b   1.000
_cell.length_c   1.000
_cell.angle_alpha   90.00
_cell.angle_beta   90.00
_cell.angle_gamma   90.00
#
_symmetry.space_group_name_H-M   'P 1'
#
loop_
_entity.id
_entity.type
_entity.pdbx_description
1 polymer ?
#
loop_
_entity_poly.entity_id
_entity_poly.type
_entity_poly.pdbx_seq_one_letter_code
_entity_poly.pdbx_strand_id
1 'polypeptide(L)'
;HITNENTGRIYGTRLSVETHTLDNLGTYKKKAPVIASREHMNLSISGTLTNTEHALIRAEGNLTIGGQSDENGKITGKTEKIENRSAYLESGGNMTIGVNHLENRNEHFSTKNVLAGKTHHEEAVGQGKTDRFTLGGKGTEGAAYIERRGHVDHLYTPDGGDYDHFTTYIYDRSVYEDRIDTTDPAHIAAGGSLSLEAERAVNDRSVMTAGKTLTIHGTD
;
A
#
# COMPACT_ATOMS: atom_id res chain seq x y z
N HIS A 1 30.43 10.96 -1.38
CA HIS A 1 29.01 11.35 -1.55
C HIS A 1 28.74 11.68 -2.99
N ILE A 2 27.72 11.06 -3.56
CA ILE A 2 27.27 11.31 -4.94
C ILE A 2 25.78 11.63 -4.87
N THR A 3 25.36 12.76 -5.48
CA THR A 3 23.97 13.16 -5.57
C THR A 3 23.57 13.32 -7.02
N ASN A 4 22.48 12.68 -7.43
CA ASN A 4 21.79 12.83 -8.69
C ASN A 4 20.35 13.29 -8.43
N GLU A 5 20.00 14.48 -8.83
CA GLU A 5 18.74 15.09 -8.43
C GLU A 5 17.99 15.77 -9.58
N ASN A 6 16.71 16.07 -9.37
CA ASN A 6 15.85 16.77 -10.30
C ASN A 6 15.72 16.04 -11.65
N THR A 7 16.40 16.54 -12.69
CA THR A 7 16.42 15.92 -14.02
C THR A 7 17.78 15.31 -14.35
N GLY A 8 18.60 15.07 -13.35
CA GLY A 8 19.94 14.48 -13.46
C GLY A 8 19.92 13.13 -14.18
N ARG A 9 20.95 12.87 -14.98
CA ARG A 9 21.09 11.64 -15.75
C ARG A 9 22.51 11.13 -15.65
N ILE A 10 22.69 9.91 -15.12
CA ILE A 10 23.95 9.20 -15.09
C ILE A 10 23.78 7.94 -15.93
N TYR A 11 24.45 7.89 -17.07
CA TYR A 11 24.31 6.77 -18.02
C TYR A 11 25.65 6.17 -18.37
N GLY A 12 25.69 4.85 -18.57
CA GLY A 12 26.84 4.10 -19.07
C GLY A 12 26.45 2.78 -19.71
N THR A 13 27.37 2.17 -20.47
CA THR A 13 27.19 0.78 -20.92
C THR A 13 27.29 -0.15 -19.71
N ARG A 14 28.35 0.01 -18.93
CA ARG A 14 28.52 -0.57 -17.60
C ARG A 14 28.71 0.55 -16.61
N LEU A 15 28.14 0.42 -15.45
CA LEU A 15 28.26 1.42 -14.41
C LEU A 15 28.81 0.77 -13.13
N SER A 16 29.90 1.35 -12.63
CA SER A 16 30.43 1.01 -11.32
C SER A 16 30.53 2.27 -10.50
N VAL A 17 29.89 2.26 -9.33
CA VAL A 17 29.88 3.38 -8.39
C VAL A 17 30.42 2.88 -7.07
N GLU A 18 31.41 3.60 -6.53
CA GLU A 18 31.94 3.37 -5.18
C GLU A 18 31.85 4.66 -4.38
N THR A 19 31.11 4.64 -3.30
CA THR A 19 30.89 5.83 -2.47
C THR A 19 30.37 5.42 -1.07
N HIS A 20 30.48 6.34 -0.11
CA HIS A 20 29.79 6.15 1.18
C HIS A 20 28.29 6.43 1.05
N THR A 21 27.88 7.44 0.30
CA THR A 21 26.46 7.81 0.13
C THR A 21 26.13 8.04 -1.33
N LEU A 22 25.05 7.46 -1.79
CA LEU A 22 24.46 7.70 -3.12
C LEU A 22 23.02 8.14 -2.96
N ASP A 23 22.75 9.39 -3.37
CA ASP A 23 21.42 9.97 -3.36
C ASP A 23 20.91 10.16 -4.79
N ASN A 24 19.79 9.54 -5.13
CA ASN A 24 19.05 9.70 -6.38
C ASN A 24 17.67 10.26 -6.06
N LEU A 25 17.59 11.60 -6.01
CA LEU A 25 16.49 12.32 -5.37
C LEU A 25 15.53 12.92 -6.40
N GLY A 26 14.36 12.34 -6.52
CA GLY A 26 13.24 12.92 -7.25
C GLY A 26 12.53 14.01 -6.45
N THR A 27 11.54 14.61 -7.08
CA THR A 27 10.59 15.53 -6.44
C THR A 27 9.19 15.10 -6.85
N TYR A 28 8.29 14.99 -5.89
CA TYR A 28 6.92 14.56 -6.12
C TYR A 28 6.25 15.31 -7.27
N LYS A 29 5.65 14.55 -8.20
CA LYS A 29 4.98 15.05 -9.43
C LYS A 29 5.87 15.85 -10.40
N LYS A 30 7.19 15.71 -10.32
CA LYS A 30 8.13 16.30 -11.28
C LYS A 30 8.91 15.21 -12.03
N LYS A 31 9.67 15.62 -13.03
CA LYS A 31 10.59 14.70 -13.72
C LYS A 31 11.65 14.25 -12.71
N ALA A 32 11.85 12.94 -12.65
CA ALA A 32 12.75 12.31 -11.72
C ALA A 32 14.14 12.06 -12.31
N PRO A 33 15.19 11.97 -11.48
CA PRO A 33 16.55 11.63 -11.92
C PRO A 33 16.65 10.16 -12.28
N VAL A 34 17.66 9.83 -13.10
CA VAL A 34 17.90 8.46 -13.56
C VAL A 34 19.39 8.12 -13.46
N ILE A 35 19.67 6.95 -12.91
CA ILE A 35 20.97 6.28 -12.99
C ILE A 35 20.75 4.97 -13.74
N ALA A 36 21.36 4.79 -14.92
CA ALA A 36 21.10 3.61 -15.72
C ALA A 36 22.31 3.07 -16.48
N SER A 37 22.35 1.75 -16.65
CA SER A 37 23.34 1.05 -17.49
C SER A 37 22.66 0.16 -18.52
N ARG A 38 23.30 0.03 -19.69
CA ARG A 38 22.85 -0.89 -20.76
C ARG A 38 23.18 -2.35 -20.49
N GLU A 39 24.19 -2.60 -19.66
CA GLU A 39 24.61 -3.94 -19.24
C GLU A 39 24.51 -4.06 -17.73
N HIS A 40 25.63 -4.26 -17.06
CA HIS A 40 25.66 -4.48 -15.61
C HIS A 40 25.89 -3.18 -14.84
N MET A 41 25.34 -3.14 -13.64
CA MET A 41 25.56 -2.06 -12.67
C MET A 41 26.04 -2.64 -11.34
N ASN A 42 27.14 -2.10 -10.84
CA ASN A 42 27.71 -2.44 -9.55
C ASN A 42 27.70 -1.20 -8.66
N LEU A 43 27.01 -1.26 -7.54
CA LEU A 43 26.93 -0.19 -6.56
C LEU A 43 27.58 -0.64 -5.25
N SER A 44 28.76 -0.13 -4.99
CA SER A 44 29.53 -0.31 -3.75
C SER A 44 29.26 0.89 -2.83
N ILE A 45 28.32 0.74 -1.89
CA ILE A 45 27.86 1.85 -1.06
C ILE A 45 27.99 1.43 0.40
N SER A 46 29.01 1.96 1.09
CA SER A 46 29.29 1.56 2.48
C SER A 46 28.28 2.12 3.49
N GLY A 47 27.65 3.26 3.22
CA GLY A 47 26.67 3.91 4.08
C GLY A 47 25.25 3.80 3.50
N THR A 48 24.70 4.88 2.94
CA THR A 48 23.30 4.96 2.55
C THR A 48 23.11 5.10 1.04
N LEU A 49 22.19 4.30 0.49
CA LEU A 49 21.56 4.49 -0.83
C LEU A 49 20.14 5.04 -0.63
N THR A 50 19.91 6.27 -1.10
CA THR A 50 18.57 6.89 -1.09
C THR A 50 18.03 7.01 -2.51
N ASN A 51 16.86 6.48 -2.79
CA ASN A 51 16.16 6.57 -4.08
C ASN A 51 14.71 6.97 -3.85
N THR A 52 14.32 8.16 -4.30
CA THR A 52 13.01 8.73 -3.91
C THR A 52 12.25 9.33 -5.08
N GLU A 53 10.92 9.43 -4.92
CA GLU A 53 10.03 10.24 -5.78
C GLU A 53 10.20 9.93 -7.28
N HIS A 54 9.88 8.70 -7.67
CA HIS A 54 9.97 8.21 -9.05
C HIS A 54 11.40 8.19 -9.63
N ALA A 55 12.41 8.44 -8.82
CA ALA A 55 13.79 8.27 -9.24
C ALA A 55 14.06 6.81 -9.64
N LEU A 56 14.80 6.64 -10.71
CA LEU A 56 15.08 5.33 -11.29
C LEU A 56 16.56 4.97 -11.16
N ILE A 57 16.83 3.80 -10.61
CA ILE A 57 18.12 3.12 -10.72
C ILE A 57 17.87 1.83 -11.51
N ARG A 58 18.46 1.70 -12.70
CA ARG A 58 18.17 0.57 -13.60
C ARG A 58 19.40 0.03 -14.31
N ALA A 59 19.59 -1.27 -14.27
CA ALA A 59 20.49 -2.01 -15.15
C ALA A 59 19.69 -2.84 -16.16
N GLU A 60 19.97 -2.75 -17.45
CA GLU A 60 19.35 -3.68 -18.42
C GLU A 60 19.86 -5.11 -18.25
N GLY A 61 21.10 -5.29 -17.75
CA GLY A 61 21.64 -6.57 -17.31
C GLY A 61 21.45 -6.78 -15.81
N ASN A 62 22.50 -7.27 -15.13
CA ASN A 62 22.46 -7.52 -13.69
C ASN A 62 22.74 -6.24 -12.88
N LEU A 63 22.10 -6.14 -11.72
CA LEU A 63 22.34 -5.11 -10.72
C LEU A 63 22.87 -5.76 -9.45
N THR A 64 24.00 -5.29 -8.95
CA THR A 64 24.57 -5.74 -7.67
C THR A 64 24.79 -4.55 -6.77
N ILE A 65 24.28 -4.64 -5.53
CA ILE A 65 24.42 -3.62 -4.49
C ILE A 65 25.01 -4.26 -3.24
N GLY A 66 26.04 -3.63 -2.67
CA GLY A 66 26.64 -4.03 -1.41
C GLY A 66 27.57 -2.96 -0.85
N GLY A 67 28.24 -3.25 0.27
CA GLY A 67 28.99 -2.26 1.03
C GLY A 67 30.36 -1.92 0.47
N GLN A 68 30.99 -2.84 -0.24
CA GLN A 68 32.38 -2.72 -0.69
C GLN A 68 32.59 -3.39 -2.06
N SER A 69 33.67 -3.01 -2.73
CA SER A 69 34.21 -3.74 -3.87
C SER A 69 35.58 -4.32 -3.56
N ASP A 70 35.85 -5.54 -4.03
CA ASP A 70 37.18 -6.11 -3.96
C ASP A 70 38.11 -5.60 -5.09
N GLU A 71 39.34 -6.02 -5.10
CA GLU A 71 40.36 -5.63 -6.08
C GLU A 71 39.97 -5.98 -7.55
N ASN A 72 39.05 -6.92 -7.72
CA ASN A 72 38.53 -7.34 -9.02
C ASN A 72 37.21 -6.64 -9.39
N GLY A 73 36.73 -5.69 -8.56
CA GLY A 73 35.47 -4.97 -8.76
C GLY A 73 34.23 -5.80 -8.43
N LYS A 74 34.39 -6.95 -7.74
CA LYS A 74 33.25 -7.74 -7.27
C LYS A 74 32.69 -7.11 -6.00
N ILE A 75 31.37 -6.91 -5.99
CA ILE A 75 30.68 -6.36 -4.82
C ILE A 75 30.62 -7.38 -3.68
N THR A 76 30.98 -6.95 -2.49
CA THR A 76 31.02 -7.73 -1.25
C THR A 76 30.46 -6.89 -0.09
N GLY A 77 30.17 -7.57 1.02
CA GLY A 77 29.64 -6.92 2.21
C GLY A 77 28.24 -6.35 2.03
N LYS A 78 27.79 -5.62 3.03
CA LYS A 78 26.44 -5.05 3.07
C LYS A 78 26.50 -3.52 3.10
N THR A 79 25.64 -2.88 2.32
CA THR A 79 25.28 -1.47 2.47
C THR A 79 24.63 -1.27 3.84
N GLU A 80 24.94 -0.20 4.54
CA GLU A 80 24.32 0.05 5.85
C GLU A 80 22.81 0.26 5.72
N LYS A 81 22.38 1.10 4.77
CA LYS A 81 20.96 1.38 4.56
C LYS A 81 20.61 1.59 3.10
N ILE A 82 19.48 1.03 2.68
CA ILE A 82 18.83 1.32 1.39
C ILE A 82 17.43 1.85 1.67
N GLU A 83 17.13 3.05 1.17
CA GLU A 83 15.81 3.68 1.18
C GLU A 83 15.30 3.83 -0.25
N ASN A 84 14.31 3.03 -0.61
CA ASN A 84 13.60 3.14 -1.89
C ASN A 84 12.16 3.59 -1.59
N ARG A 85 11.87 4.88 -1.79
CA ARG A 85 10.62 5.51 -1.38
C ARG A 85 9.87 6.05 -2.58
N SER A 86 8.73 5.45 -2.93
CA SER A 86 7.96 5.77 -4.14
C SER A 86 8.87 5.91 -5.37
N ALA A 87 9.82 4.99 -5.54
CA ALA A 87 10.89 5.03 -6.54
C ALA A 87 11.18 3.62 -7.09
N TYR A 88 12.04 3.55 -8.08
CA TYR A 88 12.27 2.33 -8.86
C TYR A 88 13.73 1.87 -8.77
N LEU A 89 13.91 0.63 -8.33
CA LEU A 89 15.18 -0.09 -8.32
C LEU A 89 15.00 -1.34 -9.19
N GLU A 90 15.60 -1.36 -10.37
CA GLU A 90 15.27 -2.35 -11.39
C GLU A 90 16.49 -3.00 -12.03
N SER A 91 16.36 -4.26 -12.41
CA SER A 91 17.29 -4.95 -13.30
C SER A 91 16.55 -5.75 -14.38
N GLY A 92 17.04 -5.75 -15.60
CA GLY A 92 16.57 -6.64 -16.66
C GLY A 92 17.05 -8.08 -16.45
N GLY A 93 18.23 -8.25 -15.85
CA GLY A 93 18.80 -9.53 -15.45
C GLY A 93 18.54 -9.86 -13.99
N ASN A 94 19.54 -10.46 -13.34
CA ASN A 94 19.47 -10.76 -11.90
C ASN A 94 19.78 -9.52 -11.06
N MET A 95 19.20 -9.49 -9.87
CA MET A 95 19.49 -8.47 -8.86
C MET A 95 20.02 -9.15 -7.59
N THR A 96 21.13 -8.62 -7.07
CA THR A 96 21.69 -9.05 -5.80
C THR A 96 21.86 -7.85 -4.89
N ILE A 97 21.30 -7.91 -3.69
CA ILE A 97 21.33 -6.85 -2.70
C ILE A 97 21.85 -7.39 -1.38
N GLY A 98 22.98 -6.87 -0.91
CA GLY A 98 23.49 -7.05 0.45
C GLY A 98 23.31 -5.75 1.25
N VAL A 99 22.51 -5.76 2.30
CA VAL A 99 22.20 -4.57 3.09
C VAL A 99 21.93 -4.93 4.54
N ASN A 100 22.24 -4.02 5.50
CA ASN A 100 21.80 -4.20 6.88
C ASN A 100 20.31 -3.81 7.01
N HIS A 101 19.92 -2.62 6.53
CA HIS A 101 18.55 -2.14 6.65
C HIS A 101 17.99 -1.73 5.29
N LEU A 102 16.93 -2.44 4.82
CA LEU A 102 16.19 -2.09 3.61
C LEU A 102 14.82 -1.53 3.97
N GLU A 103 14.50 -0.36 3.41
CA GLU A 103 13.14 0.19 3.38
C GLU A 103 12.67 0.35 1.93
N ASN A 104 11.66 -0.42 1.51
CA ASN A 104 10.93 -0.26 0.26
C ASN A 104 9.52 0.22 0.61
N ARG A 105 9.24 1.53 0.45
CA ARG A 105 8.08 2.16 1.05
C ARG A 105 7.29 3.01 0.06
N ASN A 106 5.97 2.93 0.15
CA ASN A 106 5.05 3.87 -0.45
C ASN A 106 4.97 5.15 0.41
N GLU A 107 5.57 6.24 -0.06
CA GLU A 107 5.60 7.51 0.67
C GLU A 107 4.27 8.27 0.58
N HIS A 108 3.46 7.98 -0.46
CA HIS A 108 2.21 8.70 -0.75
C HIS A 108 0.98 7.81 -0.63
N PHE A 109 0.86 7.07 0.46
CA PHE A 109 -0.32 6.27 0.73
C PHE A 109 -1.29 7.01 1.66
N SER A 110 -2.53 7.18 1.21
CA SER A 110 -3.60 7.69 2.04
C SER A 110 -4.92 6.96 1.78
N THR A 111 -5.80 6.98 2.76
CA THR A 111 -7.16 6.51 2.65
C THR A 111 -8.13 7.66 2.92
N LYS A 112 -9.34 7.53 2.37
CA LYS A 112 -10.47 8.41 2.68
C LYS A 112 -11.69 7.59 3.07
N ASN A 113 -12.43 8.11 4.01
CA ASN A 113 -13.70 7.55 4.44
C ASN A 113 -14.80 8.00 3.47
N VAL A 114 -15.47 7.05 2.81
CA VAL A 114 -16.51 7.31 1.82
C VAL A 114 -17.82 6.66 2.23
N LEU A 115 -18.93 7.30 1.90
CA LEU A 115 -20.25 6.73 2.11
C LEU A 115 -20.42 5.49 1.20
N ALA A 116 -20.50 4.31 1.81
CA ALA A 116 -20.68 3.03 1.11
C ALA A 116 -22.17 2.72 0.87
N GLY A 117 -23.03 3.19 1.77
CA GLY A 117 -24.46 2.99 1.66
C GLY A 117 -25.27 3.84 2.62
N LYS A 118 -26.51 4.11 2.24
CA LYS A 118 -27.51 4.74 3.08
C LYS A 118 -28.81 3.95 2.99
N THR A 119 -29.37 3.57 4.13
CA THR A 119 -30.63 2.85 4.21
C THR A 119 -31.60 3.62 5.11
N HIS A 120 -32.84 3.72 4.67
CA HIS A 120 -33.94 4.26 5.45
C HIS A 120 -34.56 3.15 6.29
N HIS A 121 -34.80 3.40 7.55
CA HIS A 121 -35.40 2.46 8.48
C HIS A 121 -36.63 3.09 9.14
N GLU A 122 -37.70 2.33 9.11
CA GLU A 122 -38.93 2.61 9.87
C GLU A 122 -39.19 1.41 10.78
N GLU A 123 -39.22 1.63 12.06
CA GLU A 123 -39.42 0.59 13.07
C GLU A 123 -40.49 1.03 14.07
N ALA A 124 -41.15 0.07 14.70
CA ALA A 124 -42.08 0.35 15.77
C ALA A 124 -41.91 -0.61 16.94
N VAL A 125 -42.28 -0.14 18.11
CA VAL A 125 -42.30 -0.91 19.36
C VAL A 125 -43.61 -0.66 20.10
N GLY A 126 -44.32 -1.72 20.52
CA GLY A 126 -45.51 -1.63 21.36
C GLY A 126 -45.20 -1.12 22.76
N GLN A 127 -46.16 -0.47 23.40
CA GLN A 127 -46.00 0.04 24.75
C GLN A 127 -45.63 -1.09 25.73
N GLY A 128 -44.62 -0.84 26.57
CA GLY A 128 -44.10 -1.79 27.54
C GLY A 128 -43.28 -2.95 26.99
N LYS A 129 -42.92 -2.88 25.68
CA LYS A 129 -42.06 -3.84 24.99
C LYS A 129 -40.71 -3.18 24.68
N THR A 130 -39.70 -4.03 24.38
CA THR A 130 -38.34 -3.62 23.99
C THR A 130 -38.03 -3.98 22.55
N ASP A 131 -38.68 -5.00 22.00
CA ASP A 131 -38.44 -5.52 20.69
C ASP A 131 -39.02 -4.60 19.63
N ARG A 132 -38.15 -4.12 18.73
CA ARG A 132 -38.52 -3.28 17.60
C ARG A 132 -38.72 -4.14 16.36
N PHE A 133 -39.77 -3.87 15.64
CA PHE A 133 -40.07 -4.53 14.37
C PHE A 133 -40.00 -3.52 13.24
N THR A 134 -39.39 -3.92 12.11
CA THR A 134 -39.44 -3.12 10.89
C THR A 134 -40.89 -2.93 10.45
N LEU A 135 -41.27 -1.70 10.11
CA LEU A 135 -42.58 -1.41 9.57
C LEU A 135 -42.65 -1.80 8.06
N GLY A 136 -43.71 -2.44 7.71
CA GLY A 136 -44.01 -2.85 6.33
C GLY A 136 -45.49 -2.75 6.03
N GLY A 137 -45.90 -3.17 4.81
CA GLY A 137 -47.29 -3.31 4.46
C GLY A 137 -47.96 -4.50 5.17
N LYS A 138 -49.27 -4.45 5.37
CA LYS A 138 -50.04 -5.57 5.90
C LYS A 138 -49.81 -6.84 5.07
N GLY A 139 -49.38 -7.92 5.75
CA GLY A 139 -49.05 -9.19 5.10
C GLY A 139 -47.62 -9.33 4.66
N THR A 140 -46.73 -8.34 4.93
CA THR A 140 -45.29 -8.48 4.74
C THR A 140 -44.70 -9.41 5.81
N GLU A 141 -44.08 -10.50 5.39
CA GLU A 141 -43.50 -11.50 6.29
C GLU A 141 -42.45 -10.87 7.19
N GLY A 142 -42.56 -11.12 8.49
CA GLY A 142 -41.58 -10.64 9.50
C GLY A 142 -41.66 -9.14 9.81
N ALA A 143 -42.54 -8.38 9.16
CA ALA A 143 -42.72 -6.95 9.42
C ALA A 143 -43.94 -6.67 10.29
N ALA A 144 -43.85 -5.60 11.09
CA ALA A 144 -45.01 -5.01 11.73
C ALA A 144 -45.73 -4.06 10.75
N TYR A 145 -47.00 -3.83 11.00
CA TYR A 145 -47.79 -2.85 10.22
C TYR A 145 -48.68 -2.03 11.13
N ILE A 146 -49.02 -0.83 10.66
CA ILE A 146 -49.94 0.06 11.37
C ILE A 146 -51.23 0.09 10.57
N GLU A 147 -52.35 -0.17 11.24
CA GLU A 147 -53.68 -0.11 10.65
C GLU A 147 -54.64 0.69 11.55
N ARG A 148 -55.42 1.55 10.92
CA ARG A 148 -56.42 2.35 11.63
C ARG A 148 -57.63 1.50 11.97
N ARG A 149 -57.95 1.44 13.25
CA ARG A 149 -59.15 0.75 13.75
C ARG A 149 -60.03 1.75 14.50
N GLY A 150 -61.15 2.12 13.84
CA GLY A 150 -61.97 3.20 14.35
C GLY A 150 -61.29 4.56 14.27
N HIS A 151 -60.99 5.16 15.42
CA HIS A 151 -60.33 6.46 15.52
C HIS A 151 -58.87 6.34 16.00
N VAL A 152 -58.36 5.12 16.24
CA VAL A 152 -57.06 4.86 16.80
C VAL A 152 -56.23 4.04 15.80
N ASP A 153 -54.93 4.37 15.70
CA ASP A 153 -53.99 3.58 14.94
C ASP A 153 -53.48 2.44 15.84
N HIS A 154 -53.44 1.22 15.32
CA HIS A 154 -52.97 0.03 15.99
C HIS A 154 -51.71 -0.49 15.31
N LEU A 155 -50.70 -0.86 16.12
CA LEU A 155 -49.54 -1.57 15.65
C LEU A 155 -49.76 -3.08 15.81
N TYR A 156 -49.68 -3.78 14.70
CA TYR A 156 -49.71 -5.25 14.65
C TYR A 156 -48.27 -5.75 14.43
N THR A 157 -47.82 -6.64 15.31
CA THR A 157 -46.46 -7.18 15.26
C THR A 157 -46.42 -8.64 14.83
N PRO A 158 -45.34 -9.12 14.21
CA PRO A 158 -45.21 -10.49 13.71
C PRO A 158 -45.41 -11.57 14.78
N ASP A 159 -45.13 -11.26 16.03
CA ASP A 159 -45.30 -12.13 17.20
C ASP A 159 -46.77 -12.18 17.70
N GLY A 160 -47.70 -11.53 17.01
CA GLY A 160 -49.12 -11.53 17.33
C GLY A 160 -49.55 -10.41 18.29
N GLY A 161 -48.68 -9.43 18.53
CA GLY A 161 -49.03 -8.26 19.33
C GLY A 161 -50.00 -7.32 18.61
N ASP A 162 -50.92 -6.71 19.35
CA ASP A 162 -51.86 -5.65 18.93
C ASP A 162 -51.78 -4.53 19.95
N TYR A 163 -51.29 -3.36 19.54
CA TYR A 163 -51.01 -2.24 20.46
C TYR A 163 -51.66 -0.97 19.94
N ASP A 164 -52.50 -0.36 20.74
CA ASP A 164 -53.13 0.96 20.52
C ASP A 164 -52.22 2.11 21.00
N HIS A 165 -51.13 1.77 21.73
CA HIS A 165 -50.08 2.68 22.12
C HIS A 165 -48.72 2.09 21.68
N PHE A 166 -47.98 2.81 20.90
CA PHE A 166 -46.68 2.38 20.38
C PHE A 166 -45.80 3.58 20.02
N THR A 167 -44.51 3.32 19.84
CA THR A 167 -43.53 4.32 19.40
C THR A 167 -42.98 3.91 18.04
N THR A 168 -42.92 4.86 17.12
CA THR A 168 -42.26 4.68 15.82
C THR A 168 -40.91 5.34 15.82
N TYR A 169 -39.95 4.70 15.18
CA TYR A 169 -38.59 5.20 14.97
C TYR A 169 -38.35 5.28 13.47
N ILE A 170 -38.04 6.47 13.01
CA ILE A 170 -37.70 6.75 11.60
C ILE A 170 -36.29 7.33 11.59
N TYR A 171 -35.37 6.62 10.93
CA TYR A 171 -33.98 7.04 10.88
C TYR A 171 -33.28 6.55 9.63
N ASP A 172 -32.23 7.28 9.22
CA ASP A 172 -31.31 6.87 8.17
C ASP A 172 -30.05 6.28 8.79
N ARG A 173 -29.67 5.10 8.33
CA ARG A 173 -28.38 4.48 8.68
C ARG A 173 -27.40 4.69 7.53
N SER A 174 -26.29 5.36 7.82
CA SER A 174 -25.18 5.54 6.88
C SER A 174 -24.05 4.58 7.25
N VAL A 175 -23.55 3.86 6.26
CA VAL A 175 -22.39 2.98 6.38
C VAL A 175 -21.24 3.63 5.61
N TYR A 176 -20.11 3.75 6.24
CA TYR A 176 -18.89 4.31 5.65
C TYR A 176 -17.84 3.22 5.57
N GLU A 177 -16.99 3.32 4.55
CA GLU A 177 -15.84 2.45 4.37
C GLU A 177 -14.60 3.28 4.02
N ASP A 178 -13.42 2.78 4.42
CA ASP A 178 -12.16 3.38 4.01
C ASP A 178 -11.76 2.85 2.64
N ARG A 179 -11.53 3.77 1.69
CA ARG A 179 -10.98 3.47 0.36
C ARG A 179 -9.63 4.15 0.19
N ILE A 180 -8.77 3.52 -0.60
CA ILE A 180 -7.51 4.14 -0.99
C ILE A 180 -7.81 5.43 -1.75
N ASP A 181 -7.22 6.53 -1.29
CA ASP A 181 -7.31 7.84 -1.94
C ASP A 181 -6.09 8.10 -2.83
N THR A 182 -4.91 7.90 -2.27
CA THR A 182 -3.64 7.98 -3.01
C THR A 182 -2.78 6.76 -2.74
N THR A 183 -2.03 6.35 -3.75
CA THR A 183 -1.03 5.28 -3.64
C THR A 183 0.04 5.48 -4.69
N ASP A 184 1.28 5.33 -4.28
CA ASP A 184 2.47 5.46 -5.14
C ASP A 184 3.56 4.50 -4.62
N PRO A 185 3.42 3.19 -4.88
CA PRO A 185 4.31 2.18 -4.34
C PRO A 185 5.73 2.32 -4.87
N ALA A 186 6.70 2.05 -4.04
CA ALA A 186 8.07 1.82 -4.46
C ALA A 186 8.24 0.42 -5.06
N HIS A 187 9.16 0.28 -6.01
CA HIS A 187 9.39 -0.97 -6.72
C HIS A 187 10.85 -1.41 -6.60
N ILE A 188 11.04 -2.68 -6.25
CA ILE A 188 12.29 -3.41 -6.42
C ILE A 188 11.99 -4.59 -7.34
N ALA A 189 12.52 -4.58 -8.58
CA ALA A 189 12.13 -5.54 -9.59
C ALA A 189 13.33 -6.10 -10.35
N ALA A 190 13.44 -7.42 -10.43
CA ALA A 190 14.39 -8.13 -11.26
C ALA A 190 13.69 -8.89 -12.38
N GLY A 191 14.13 -8.72 -13.62
CA GLY A 191 13.67 -9.54 -14.75
C GLY A 191 14.13 -10.99 -14.66
N GLY A 192 15.27 -11.23 -14.01
CA GLY A 192 15.79 -12.55 -13.63
C GLY A 192 15.41 -12.93 -12.20
N SER A 193 16.41 -13.39 -11.43
CA SER A 193 16.26 -13.70 -10.00
C SER A 193 16.66 -12.50 -9.14
N LEU A 194 15.94 -12.31 -8.02
CA LEU A 194 16.27 -11.34 -6.98
C LEU A 194 16.74 -12.09 -5.73
N SER A 195 17.97 -11.77 -5.29
CA SER A 195 18.53 -12.23 -4.02
C SER A 195 18.75 -11.04 -3.09
N LEU A 196 18.08 -11.06 -1.96
CA LEU A 196 18.20 -10.07 -0.90
C LEU A 196 18.77 -10.72 0.36
N GLU A 197 19.87 -10.21 0.85
CA GLU A 197 20.41 -10.52 2.16
C GLU A 197 20.38 -9.27 3.03
N ALA A 198 19.59 -9.31 4.11
CA ALA A 198 19.37 -8.16 4.98
C ALA A 198 19.33 -8.58 6.45
N GLU A 199 19.75 -7.70 7.37
CA GLU A 199 19.42 -7.85 8.79
C GLU A 199 17.97 -7.48 9.04
N ARG A 200 17.51 -6.40 8.43
CA ARG A 200 16.13 -5.96 8.47
C ARG A 200 15.65 -5.51 7.10
N ALA A 201 14.53 -6.04 6.64
CA ALA A 201 13.87 -5.58 5.43
C ALA A 201 12.41 -5.21 5.71
N VAL A 202 12.01 -4.04 5.25
CA VAL A 202 10.63 -3.55 5.31
C VAL A 202 10.14 -3.31 3.89
N ASN A 203 9.02 -3.96 3.53
CA ASN A 203 8.29 -3.70 2.29
C ASN A 203 6.90 -3.17 2.66
N ASP A 204 6.76 -1.84 2.76
CA ASP A 204 5.55 -1.19 3.24
C ASP A 204 4.72 -0.65 2.07
N ARG A 205 3.57 -1.27 1.80
CA ARG A 205 2.64 -0.91 0.71
C ARG A 205 3.35 -0.72 -0.64
N SER A 206 4.36 -1.54 -0.90
CA SER A 206 5.29 -1.46 -2.02
C SER A 206 5.51 -2.83 -2.64
N VAL A 207 6.28 -2.91 -3.71
CA VAL A 207 6.39 -4.11 -4.52
C VAL A 207 7.84 -4.61 -4.57
N MET A 208 8.03 -5.90 -4.34
CA MET A 208 9.26 -6.64 -4.66
C MET A 208 8.92 -7.79 -5.59
N THR A 209 9.57 -7.87 -6.75
CA THR A 209 9.29 -8.91 -7.75
C THR A 209 10.55 -9.49 -8.36
N ALA A 210 10.47 -10.73 -8.80
CA ALA A 210 11.47 -11.39 -9.62
C ALA A 210 10.79 -12.18 -10.74
N GLY A 211 11.30 -12.09 -11.94
CA GLY A 211 10.80 -12.85 -13.08
C GLY A 211 11.08 -14.36 -12.98
N LYS A 212 12.03 -14.77 -12.12
CA LYS A 212 12.38 -16.16 -11.85
C LYS A 212 12.25 -16.47 -10.36
N THR A 213 13.32 -16.34 -9.60
CA THR A 213 13.35 -16.70 -8.18
C THR A 213 13.53 -15.46 -7.32
N LEU A 214 12.68 -15.30 -6.32
CA LEU A 214 12.87 -14.32 -5.24
C LEU A 214 13.37 -15.05 -4.00
N THR A 215 14.57 -14.70 -3.55
CA THR A 215 15.17 -15.24 -2.33
C THR A 215 15.44 -14.10 -1.36
N ILE A 216 14.96 -14.21 -0.15
CA ILE A 216 15.17 -13.23 0.93
C ILE A 216 15.74 -13.97 2.12
N HIS A 217 16.94 -13.57 2.54
CA HIS A 217 17.59 -14.06 3.75
C HIS A 217 17.63 -12.92 4.79
N GLY A 218 16.98 -13.14 5.93
CA GLY A 218 17.17 -12.35 7.14
C GLY A 218 18.32 -12.93 7.96
N THR A 219 19.14 -12.09 8.55
CA THR A 219 20.17 -12.50 9.51
C THR A 219 19.81 -11.84 10.84
N ASP A 220 19.36 -12.64 11.80
CA ASP A 220 19.18 -12.22 13.20
C ASP A 220 20.54 -12.17 13.92
#